data_bf46c4fdfcae7e5c9a6d96d051f379cf
#
_entry.id   bf46c4fdfcae7e5c9a6d96d051f379cf
#
_cell.length_a   1.000
_cell.length_b   1.000
_cell.length_c   1.000
_cell.angle_alpha   90.00
_cell.angle_beta   90.00
_cell.angle_gamma   90.00
#
_symmetry.space_group_name_H-M   'P 1'
#
loop_
_entity.id
_entity.type
_entity.pdbx_description
1 polymer ?
#
loop_
_entity_poly.entity_id
_entity_poly.type
_entity_poly.pdbx_seq_one_letter_code
_entity_poly.pdbx_strand_id
1 'polypeptide(L)'
;VGDGVSHLLCQLMGGQVDIDTFDSCRLRHIEFPEAVKKYFLGPAHGITGMRNYTKQSNKPFSGAIVKPKTGMPASTLLDMVKELVDGGCDFIKEDEIMSNPSFCPIEERVPLISEWLHKQSKKVVYAVCINGDHDHILKRTKKVADMGGNAVHVNFWSGFGVYNAIRKMNTGLFLHFQKSGDKVITDKRHNFGIDWSVICQLAGMMGVDT
;
A
#
# COMPACT_ATOMS: atom_id res chain seq x y z
N VAL A 1 -6.19 -13.69 17.77
CA VAL A 1 -6.51 -12.79 16.64
C VAL A 1 -6.74 -11.37 17.13
N GLY A 2 -7.25 -11.16 18.36
CA GLY A 2 -7.42 -9.82 18.93
C GLY A 2 -6.15 -8.95 18.96
N ASP A 3 -4.98 -9.58 18.98
CA ASP A 3 -3.68 -8.90 18.97
C ASP A 3 -3.17 -8.56 17.55
N GLY A 4 -3.97 -8.83 16.53
CA GLY A 4 -3.72 -8.43 15.14
C GLY A 4 -3.01 -9.47 14.28
N VAL A 5 -2.75 -9.07 13.02
CA VAL A 5 -2.21 -9.95 11.98
C VAL A 5 -0.78 -10.40 12.25
N SER A 6 0.04 -9.56 12.87
CA SER A 6 1.43 -9.93 13.18
C SER A 6 1.49 -11.08 14.19
N HIS A 7 0.62 -11.07 15.22
CA HIS A 7 0.52 -12.17 16.16
C HIS A 7 -0.07 -13.44 15.51
N LEU A 8 -1.06 -13.28 14.62
CA LEU A 8 -1.59 -14.40 13.84
C LEU A 8 -0.49 -15.09 13.02
N LEU A 9 0.35 -14.30 12.32
CA LEU A 9 1.47 -14.86 11.56
C LEU A 9 2.51 -15.53 12.46
N CYS A 10 2.77 -14.97 13.64
CA CYS A 10 3.63 -15.60 14.63
C CYS A 10 3.09 -16.98 15.08
N GLN A 11 1.78 -17.10 15.24
CA GLN A 11 1.13 -18.38 15.58
C GLN A 11 1.18 -19.40 14.43
N LEU A 12 1.07 -18.96 13.18
CA LEU A 12 1.02 -19.85 12.01
C LEU A 12 2.42 -20.19 11.46
N MET A 13 3.35 -19.27 11.51
CA MET A 13 4.65 -19.33 10.85
C MET A 13 5.79 -18.90 11.80
N GLY A 14 5.61 -19.07 13.10
CA GLY A 14 6.62 -18.79 14.11
C GLY A 14 7.51 -20.01 14.40
N GLY A 15 7.80 -20.28 15.66
CA GLY A 15 8.76 -21.29 16.11
C GLY A 15 8.54 -22.70 15.57
N GLN A 16 7.31 -23.07 15.22
CA GLN A 16 7.01 -24.34 14.59
C GLN A 16 7.65 -24.50 13.20
N VAL A 17 7.96 -23.41 12.52
CA VAL A 17 8.64 -23.43 11.20
C VAL A 17 10.14 -23.64 11.35
N ASP A 18 10.69 -23.28 12.52
CA ASP A 18 12.12 -23.40 12.83
C ASP A 18 12.51 -24.79 13.37
N ILE A 19 11.56 -25.74 13.41
CA ILE A 19 11.84 -27.11 13.88
C ILE A 19 12.63 -27.84 12.81
N ASP A 20 13.84 -28.28 13.14
CA ASP A 20 14.81 -28.94 12.23
C ASP A 20 14.31 -30.22 11.58
N THR A 21 13.17 -30.77 12.03
CA THR A 21 12.56 -31.96 11.44
C THR A 21 11.78 -31.72 10.16
N PHE A 22 11.58 -30.47 9.76
CA PHE A 22 10.86 -30.11 8.53
C PHE A 22 11.83 -29.77 7.40
N ASP A 23 11.76 -30.50 6.31
CA ASP A 23 12.44 -30.15 5.06
C ASP A 23 11.73 -28.98 4.31
N SER A 24 10.46 -28.78 4.57
CA SER A 24 9.68 -27.70 3.98
C SER A 24 8.45 -27.33 4.82
N CYS A 25 8.13 -26.06 4.86
CA CYS A 25 6.90 -25.56 5.48
C CYS A 25 6.39 -24.34 4.71
N ARG A 26 5.16 -24.43 4.18
CA ARG A 26 4.59 -23.35 3.39
C ARG A 26 3.13 -23.10 3.72
N LEU A 27 2.80 -21.88 4.10
CA LEU A 27 1.43 -21.44 4.31
C LEU A 27 0.77 -21.19 2.96
N ARG A 28 -0.11 -22.09 2.54
CA ARG A 28 -0.71 -22.08 1.19
C ARG A 28 -2.11 -21.48 1.16
N HIS A 29 -2.85 -21.62 2.26
CA HIS A 29 -4.23 -21.19 2.36
C HIS A 29 -4.62 -20.95 3.81
N ILE A 30 -5.51 -19.97 4.05
CA ILE A 30 -6.13 -19.71 5.34
C ILE A 30 -7.63 -19.52 5.11
N GLU A 31 -8.44 -20.22 5.87
CA GLU A 31 -9.87 -19.94 5.99
C GLU A 31 -10.12 -19.18 7.30
N PHE A 32 -10.70 -17.99 7.17
CA PHE A 32 -11.03 -17.18 8.32
C PHE A 32 -12.52 -17.33 8.67
N PRO A 33 -12.85 -17.85 9.87
CA PRO A 33 -14.23 -17.80 10.36
C PRO A 33 -14.75 -16.38 10.41
N GLU A 34 -16.06 -16.20 10.22
CA GLU A 34 -16.71 -14.87 10.28
C GLU A 34 -16.42 -14.16 11.61
N ALA A 35 -16.32 -14.91 12.70
CA ALA A 35 -15.96 -14.38 14.01
C ALA A 35 -14.58 -13.69 14.03
N VAL A 36 -13.65 -14.09 13.16
CA VAL A 36 -12.32 -13.48 13.03
C VAL A 36 -12.36 -12.26 12.13
N LYS A 37 -13.11 -12.31 11.03
CA LYS A 37 -13.20 -11.22 10.06
C LYS A 37 -13.64 -9.90 10.70
N LYS A 38 -14.52 -9.95 11.69
CA LYS A 38 -15.03 -8.76 12.41
C LYS A 38 -13.95 -7.94 13.15
N TYR A 39 -12.76 -8.52 13.39
CA TYR A 39 -11.64 -7.79 14.00
C TYR A 39 -10.87 -6.91 13.00
N PHE A 40 -11.17 -7.05 11.72
CA PHE A 40 -10.53 -6.31 10.65
C PHE A 40 -11.55 -5.45 9.93
N LEU A 41 -11.17 -4.21 9.65
CA LEU A 41 -12.06 -3.24 9.01
C LEU A 41 -12.22 -3.50 7.50
N GLY A 42 -11.28 -4.24 6.91
CA GLY A 42 -11.21 -4.37 5.45
C GLY A 42 -10.87 -3.06 4.72
N PRO A 43 -10.87 -3.05 3.40
CA PRO A 43 -10.60 -1.87 2.59
C PRO A 43 -11.57 -0.71 2.90
N ALA A 44 -11.08 0.52 2.84
CA ALA A 44 -11.94 1.70 2.99
C ALA A 44 -12.77 1.94 1.73
N HIS A 45 -12.18 1.70 0.60
CA HIS A 45 -12.72 1.98 -0.72
C HIS A 45 -12.85 0.72 -1.58
N GLY A 46 -11.82 -0.10 -1.64
CA GLY A 46 -11.75 -1.29 -2.48
C GLY A 46 -11.96 -0.98 -3.96
N ILE A 47 -12.25 -2.00 -4.75
CA ILE A 47 -12.48 -1.87 -6.21
C ILE A 47 -13.66 -0.94 -6.51
N THR A 48 -14.73 -1.04 -5.77
CA THR A 48 -15.93 -0.21 -5.97
C THR A 48 -15.63 1.27 -5.71
N GLY A 49 -14.93 1.58 -4.61
CA GLY A 49 -14.53 2.95 -4.30
C GLY A 49 -13.55 3.51 -5.33
N MET A 50 -12.59 2.70 -5.81
CA MET A 50 -11.68 3.09 -6.87
C MET A 50 -12.44 3.43 -8.18
N ARG A 51 -13.41 2.60 -8.59
CA ARG A 51 -14.25 2.84 -9.76
C ARG A 51 -15.10 4.10 -9.62
N ASN A 52 -15.71 4.29 -8.47
CA ASN A 52 -16.52 5.47 -8.18
C ASN A 52 -15.69 6.76 -8.20
N TYR A 53 -14.49 6.72 -7.63
CA TYR A 53 -13.58 7.86 -7.58
C TYR A 53 -13.07 8.25 -8.97
N THR A 54 -12.58 7.29 -9.75
CA THR A 54 -12.02 7.53 -11.09
C THR A 54 -13.10 7.64 -12.17
N LYS A 55 -14.36 7.30 -11.86
CA LYS A 55 -15.48 7.22 -12.81
C LYS A 55 -15.23 6.23 -13.96
N GLN A 56 -14.46 5.16 -13.69
CA GLN A 56 -14.14 4.10 -14.64
C GLN A 56 -14.92 2.82 -14.28
N SER A 57 -16.06 2.60 -14.95
CA SER A 57 -16.95 1.45 -14.64
C SER A 57 -16.52 0.15 -15.32
N ASN A 58 -16.12 0.20 -16.60
CA ASN A 58 -16.03 -1.00 -17.46
C ASN A 58 -14.65 -1.23 -18.10
N LYS A 59 -13.68 -0.38 -17.86
CA LYS A 59 -12.32 -0.52 -18.41
C LYS A 59 -11.35 -1.01 -17.35
N PRO A 60 -10.25 -1.66 -17.72
CA PRO A 60 -9.11 -1.85 -16.83
C PRO A 60 -8.56 -0.51 -16.37
N PHE A 61 -8.05 -0.46 -15.13
CA PHE A 61 -7.29 0.70 -14.69
C PHE A 61 -5.90 0.72 -15.32
N SER A 62 -5.49 1.89 -15.78
CA SER A 62 -4.12 2.15 -16.20
C SER A 62 -3.34 2.76 -15.05
N GLY A 63 -2.19 2.19 -14.70
CA GLY A 63 -1.36 2.67 -13.60
C GLY A 63 0.10 2.82 -13.98
N ALA A 64 0.77 3.79 -13.37
CA ALA A 64 2.18 4.07 -13.59
C ALA A 64 2.94 4.26 -12.27
N ILE A 65 4.23 3.93 -12.30
CA ILE A 65 5.20 4.27 -11.26
C ILE A 65 6.07 5.41 -11.78
N VAL A 66 6.21 6.49 -11.02
CA VAL A 66 7.09 7.60 -11.40
C VAL A 66 8.56 7.17 -11.34
N LYS A 67 9.29 7.46 -12.42
CA LYS A 67 10.74 7.27 -12.55
C LYS A 67 11.36 8.48 -13.24
N PRO A 68 12.57 8.92 -12.86
CA PRO A 68 13.51 8.34 -11.90
C PRO A 68 13.02 8.48 -10.46
N LYS A 69 13.53 7.63 -9.58
CA LYS A 69 13.09 7.52 -8.18
C LYS A 69 13.87 8.40 -7.20
N THR A 70 14.93 9.06 -7.66
CA THR A 70 15.83 9.89 -6.84
C THR A 70 16.30 11.12 -7.60
N GLY A 71 16.71 12.17 -6.88
CA GLY A 71 17.33 13.38 -7.45
C GLY A 71 16.37 14.32 -8.16
N MET A 72 15.08 14.14 -8.02
CA MET A 72 14.04 14.90 -8.71
C MET A 72 13.36 15.88 -7.74
N PRO A 73 13.35 17.20 -8.01
CA PRO A 73 12.60 18.17 -7.19
C PRO A 73 11.09 18.02 -7.41
N ALA A 74 10.32 18.55 -6.49
CA ALA A 74 8.84 18.46 -6.50
C ALA A 74 8.20 19.03 -7.77
N SER A 75 8.77 20.08 -8.36
CA SER A 75 8.29 20.66 -9.62
C SER A 75 8.41 19.68 -10.80
N THR A 76 9.55 19.02 -10.94
CA THR A 76 9.76 18.02 -11.99
C THR A 76 8.83 16.80 -11.77
N LEU A 77 8.64 16.39 -10.51
CA LEU A 77 7.69 15.34 -10.18
C LEU A 77 6.26 15.71 -10.60
N LEU A 78 5.85 16.95 -10.35
CA LEU A 78 4.53 17.45 -10.80
C LEU A 78 4.41 17.39 -12.33
N ASP A 79 5.43 17.79 -13.08
CA ASP A 79 5.37 17.75 -14.55
C ASP A 79 5.23 16.33 -15.08
N MET A 80 5.92 15.37 -14.49
CA MET A 80 5.73 13.94 -14.82
C MET A 80 4.33 13.44 -14.47
N VAL A 81 3.78 13.86 -13.34
CA VAL A 81 2.39 13.52 -12.97
C VAL A 81 1.40 14.06 -13.98
N LYS A 82 1.61 15.30 -14.47
CA LYS A 82 0.79 15.89 -15.54
C LYS A 82 0.81 15.04 -16.81
N GLU A 83 1.99 14.68 -17.29
CA GLU A 83 2.16 13.81 -18.48
C GLU A 83 1.46 12.46 -18.31
N LEU A 84 1.56 11.84 -17.14
CA LEU A 84 0.88 10.57 -16.86
C LEU A 84 -0.64 10.71 -16.83
N VAL A 85 -1.16 11.80 -16.28
CA VAL A 85 -2.61 12.07 -16.27
C VAL A 85 -3.11 12.34 -17.69
N ASP A 86 -2.39 13.14 -18.47
CA ASP A 86 -2.70 13.44 -19.88
C ASP A 86 -2.61 12.15 -20.74
N GLY A 87 -1.65 11.27 -20.43
CA GLY A 87 -1.52 9.94 -21.03
C GLY A 87 -2.62 8.95 -20.62
N GLY A 88 -3.53 9.33 -19.74
CA GLY A 88 -4.71 8.54 -19.40
C GLY A 88 -4.60 7.65 -18.17
N CYS A 89 -3.54 7.74 -17.38
CA CYS A 89 -3.41 6.97 -16.13
C CYS A 89 -4.56 7.24 -15.15
N ASP A 90 -5.03 6.20 -14.49
CA ASP A 90 -6.06 6.25 -13.44
C ASP A 90 -5.43 6.15 -12.05
N PHE A 91 -4.23 5.56 -11.98
CA PHE A 91 -3.46 5.35 -10.77
C PHE A 91 -1.99 5.70 -11.03
N ILE A 92 -1.42 6.52 -10.16
CA ILE A 92 0.00 6.90 -10.20
C ILE A 92 0.58 6.67 -8.82
N LYS A 93 1.72 6.03 -8.73
CA LYS A 93 2.42 5.88 -7.46
C LYS A 93 3.87 6.36 -7.53
N GLU A 94 4.34 6.89 -6.43
CA GLU A 94 5.75 7.16 -6.23
C GLU A 94 6.55 5.84 -6.10
N ASP A 95 7.84 5.91 -6.30
CA ASP A 95 8.72 4.76 -6.07
C ASP A 95 8.82 4.42 -4.57
N GLU A 96 9.00 3.14 -4.26
CA GLU A 96 9.06 2.65 -2.88
C GLU A 96 10.25 3.17 -2.06
N ILE A 97 11.28 3.68 -2.70
CA ILE A 97 12.43 4.28 -2.01
C ILE A 97 12.34 5.80 -1.90
N MET A 98 11.32 6.42 -2.48
CA MET A 98 11.19 7.88 -2.45
C MET A 98 10.94 8.41 -1.03
N SER A 99 10.10 7.78 -0.25
CA SER A 99 9.81 8.14 1.15
C SER A 99 9.78 9.65 1.43
N ASN A 100 10.76 10.21 2.17
CA ASN A 100 10.82 11.63 2.47
C ASN A 100 12.25 12.22 2.28
N PRO A 101 12.78 12.27 1.04
CA PRO A 101 14.11 12.79 0.79
C PRO A 101 14.14 14.31 0.88
N SER A 102 15.31 14.86 1.24
CA SER A 102 15.50 16.33 1.40
C SER A 102 15.33 17.12 0.11
N PHE A 103 15.57 16.50 -1.04
CA PHE A 103 15.41 17.14 -2.36
C PHE A 103 13.96 17.17 -2.86
N CYS A 104 13.04 16.43 -2.22
CA CYS A 104 11.61 16.36 -2.58
C CYS A 104 10.78 15.94 -1.35
N PRO A 105 10.72 16.77 -0.32
CA PRO A 105 10.04 16.42 0.92
C PRO A 105 8.51 16.31 0.72
N ILE A 106 7.86 15.50 1.57
CA ILE A 106 6.39 15.32 1.56
C ILE A 106 5.69 16.68 1.67
N GLU A 107 6.21 17.55 2.51
CA GLU A 107 5.66 18.87 2.79
C GLU A 107 5.64 19.81 1.58
N GLU A 108 6.47 19.55 0.60
CA GLU A 108 6.53 20.33 -0.66
C GLU A 108 5.73 19.64 -1.77
N ARG A 109 6.01 18.35 -2.04
CA ARG A 109 5.44 17.67 -3.20
C ARG A 109 3.96 17.34 -3.06
N VAL A 110 3.50 16.98 -1.85
CA VAL A 110 2.10 16.56 -1.67
C VAL A 110 1.13 17.71 -1.91
N PRO A 111 1.26 18.89 -1.26
CA PRO A 111 0.34 19.98 -1.54
C PRO A 111 0.41 20.44 -2.99
N LEU A 112 1.61 20.50 -3.58
CA LEU A 112 1.80 20.92 -4.97
C LEU A 112 1.05 20.01 -5.95
N ILE A 113 1.20 18.69 -5.81
CA ILE A 113 0.55 17.73 -6.71
C ILE A 113 -0.96 17.64 -6.42
N SER A 114 -1.35 17.60 -5.14
CA SER A 114 -2.76 17.51 -4.74
C SER A 114 -3.57 18.70 -5.22
N GLU A 115 -3.05 19.92 -5.09
CA GLU A 115 -3.70 21.14 -5.58
C GLU A 115 -3.92 21.07 -7.09
N TRP A 116 -2.93 20.61 -7.84
CA TRP A 116 -3.07 20.45 -9.28
C TRP A 116 -4.10 19.35 -9.64
N LEU A 117 -4.02 18.18 -9.00
CA LEU A 117 -4.95 17.05 -9.24
C LEU A 117 -6.41 17.42 -8.92
N HIS A 118 -6.64 18.21 -7.85
CA HIS A 118 -7.99 18.63 -7.48
C HIS A 118 -8.66 19.48 -8.57
N LYS A 119 -7.88 20.26 -9.32
CA LYS A 119 -8.36 21.10 -10.43
C LYS A 119 -8.68 20.31 -11.71
N GLN A 120 -8.24 19.03 -11.79
CA GLN A 120 -8.48 18.22 -12.98
C GLN A 120 -9.90 17.65 -13.00
N SER A 121 -10.50 17.59 -14.20
CA SER A 121 -11.77 16.89 -14.44
C SER A 121 -11.63 15.38 -14.26
N LYS A 122 -10.53 14.80 -14.76
CA LYS A 122 -10.17 13.42 -14.55
C LYS A 122 -9.66 13.22 -13.11
N LYS A 123 -10.27 12.29 -12.38
CA LYS A 123 -9.82 11.94 -11.03
C LYS A 123 -8.83 10.78 -11.11
N VAL A 124 -7.68 10.98 -10.49
CA VAL A 124 -6.56 10.04 -10.47
C VAL A 124 -6.17 9.75 -9.02
N VAL A 125 -5.95 8.50 -8.70
CA VAL A 125 -5.40 8.10 -7.39
C VAL A 125 -3.88 8.27 -7.45
N TYR A 126 -3.35 9.15 -6.60
CA TYR A 126 -1.92 9.41 -6.49
C TYR A 126 -1.38 8.90 -5.16
N ALA A 127 -0.70 7.76 -5.18
CA ALA A 127 -0.20 7.09 -4.00
C ALA A 127 1.18 7.61 -3.60
N VAL A 128 1.22 8.39 -2.53
CA VAL A 128 2.43 8.95 -1.94
C VAL A 128 3.21 7.87 -1.19
N CYS A 129 4.51 7.78 -1.41
CA CYS A 129 5.40 6.89 -0.68
C CYS A 129 5.63 7.40 0.74
N ILE A 130 5.23 6.64 1.74
CA ILE A 130 5.39 6.99 3.15
C ILE A 130 6.25 6.00 3.93
N ASN A 131 7.04 5.16 3.24
CA ASN A 131 7.90 4.15 3.85
C ASN A 131 8.80 4.70 4.96
N GLY A 132 9.01 3.89 5.98
CA GLY A 132 9.79 4.21 7.17
C GLY A 132 9.45 3.26 8.30
N ASP A 133 9.92 3.54 9.50
CA ASP A 133 9.49 2.85 10.70
C ASP A 133 8.03 3.20 11.04
N HIS A 134 7.41 2.38 11.87
CA HIS A 134 5.98 2.43 12.14
C HIS A 134 5.48 3.84 12.54
N ASP A 135 6.18 4.53 13.44
CA ASP A 135 5.80 5.87 13.90
C ASP A 135 5.93 6.92 12.78
N HIS A 136 6.96 6.82 11.94
CA HIS A 136 7.13 7.67 10.75
C HIS A 136 5.99 7.48 9.76
N ILE A 137 5.60 6.23 9.50
CA ILE A 137 4.50 5.93 8.58
C ILE A 137 3.19 6.54 9.06
N LEU A 138 2.83 6.37 10.34
CA LEU A 138 1.59 6.93 10.88
C LEU A 138 1.58 8.46 10.85
N LYS A 139 2.69 9.10 11.22
CA LYS A 139 2.84 10.57 11.14
C LYS A 139 2.69 11.07 9.71
N ARG A 140 3.33 10.39 8.74
CA ARG A 140 3.25 10.73 7.31
C ARG A 140 1.86 10.49 6.74
N THR A 141 1.18 9.42 7.13
CA THR A 141 -0.22 9.19 6.74
C THR A 141 -1.10 10.38 7.10
N LYS A 142 -1.02 10.83 8.35
CA LYS A 142 -1.77 12.02 8.78
C LYS A 142 -1.39 13.25 7.98
N LYS A 143 -0.09 13.53 7.81
CA LYS A 143 0.39 14.68 7.03
C LYS A 143 -0.13 14.66 5.60
N VAL A 144 -0.07 13.53 4.91
CA VAL A 144 -0.57 13.40 3.52
C VAL A 144 -2.06 13.73 3.46
N ALA A 145 -2.86 13.23 4.41
CA ALA A 145 -4.28 13.54 4.49
C ALA A 145 -4.52 15.04 4.74
N ASP A 146 -3.83 15.63 5.72
CA ASP A 146 -3.96 17.05 6.08
C ASP A 146 -3.55 17.99 4.92
N MET A 147 -2.66 17.53 4.05
CA MET A 147 -2.19 18.27 2.85
C MET A 147 -3.04 18.01 1.59
N GLY A 148 -4.17 17.31 1.71
CA GLY A 148 -5.10 17.06 0.60
C GLY A 148 -4.69 15.91 -0.33
N GLY A 149 -3.73 15.08 0.05
CA GLY A 149 -3.43 13.85 -0.69
C GLY A 149 -4.63 12.91 -0.72
N ASN A 150 -4.69 12.02 -1.69
CA ASN A 150 -5.81 11.07 -1.82
C ASN A 150 -5.41 9.61 -1.61
N ALA A 151 -4.12 9.28 -1.63
CA ALA A 151 -3.64 7.91 -1.42
C ALA A 151 -2.23 7.88 -0.82
N VAL A 152 -1.94 6.80 -0.15
CA VAL A 152 -0.59 6.46 0.35
C VAL A 152 -0.23 5.04 -0.03
N HIS A 153 1.06 4.76 -0.13
CA HIS A 153 1.53 3.38 -0.25
C HIS A 153 2.65 3.08 0.73
N VAL A 154 2.66 1.83 1.18
CA VAL A 154 3.65 1.28 2.10
C VAL A 154 4.20 -0.02 1.53
N ASN A 155 5.51 -0.21 1.63
CA ASN A 155 6.15 -1.45 1.25
C ASN A 155 5.93 -2.53 2.32
N PHE A 156 5.78 -3.79 1.91
CA PHE A 156 5.49 -4.90 2.81
C PHE A 156 6.60 -5.15 3.86
N TRP A 157 7.84 -4.70 3.62
CA TRP A 157 8.92 -4.74 4.60
C TRP A 157 8.65 -3.95 5.88
N SER A 158 7.70 -3.02 5.85
CA SER A 158 7.25 -2.29 7.05
C SER A 158 6.41 -3.16 8.01
N GLY A 159 6.14 -4.41 7.63
CA GLY A 159 5.34 -5.36 8.40
C GLY A 159 3.84 -5.23 8.18
N PHE A 160 3.13 -6.34 8.32
CA PHE A 160 1.70 -6.39 8.00
C PHE A 160 0.83 -5.55 8.95
N GLY A 161 1.22 -5.42 10.21
CA GLY A 161 0.45 -4.68 11.21
C GLY A 161 0.27 -3.19 10.90
N VAL A 162 1.19 -2.59 10.15
CA VAL A 162 1.14 -1.16 9.82
C VAL A 162 -0.05 -0.80 8.95
N TYR A 163 -0.47 -1.67 8.03
CA TYR A 163 -1.63 -1.43 7.16
C TYR A 163 -2.92 -1.31 7.99
N ASN A 164 -3.10 -2.21 8.95
CA ASN A 164 -4.25 -2.16 9.87
C ASN A 164 -4.21 -0.90 10.74
N ALA A 165 -3.03 -0.45 11.17
CA ALA A 165 -2.87 0.79 11.92
C ALA A 165 -3.27 2.02 11.07
N ILE A 166 -2.80 2.11 9.82
CA ILE A 166 -3.18 3.16 8.87
C ILE A 166 -4.71 3.14 8.65
N ARG A 167 -5.28 1.96 8.41
CA ARG A 167 -6.72 1.82 8.16
C ARG A 167 -7.56 2.30 9.35
N LYS A 168 -7.10 2.04 10.58
CA LYS A 168 -7.76 2.51 11.82
C LYS A 168 -7.71 4.02 12.00
N MET A 169 -6.75 4.72 11.39
CA MET A 169 -6.71 6.19 11.43
C MET A 169 -7.89 6.84 10.70
N ASN A 170 -8.56 6.11 9.81
CA ASN A 170 -9.76 6.53 9.08
C ASN A 170 -9.61 7.89 8.37
N THR A 171 -8.49 8.11 7.72
CA THR A 171 -8.14 9.37 7.05
C THR A 171 -8.86 9.60 5.72
N GLY A 172 -9.56 8.60 5.19
CA GLY A 172 -10.19 8.65 3.86
C GLY A 172 -9.23 8.43 2.70
N LEU A 173 -7.94 8.22 2.95
CA LEU A 173 -6.95 7.92 1.92
C LEU A 173 -7.14 6.52 1.35
N PHE A 174 -6.90 6.35 0.05
CA PHE A 174 -6.67 5.03 -0.53
C PHE A 174 -5.35 4.46 0.01
N LEU A 175 -5.35 3.18 0.33
CA LEU A 175 -4.17 2.48 0.83
C LEU A 175 -3.70 1.45 -0.20
N HIS A 176 -2.50 1.64 -0.74
CA HIS A 176 -1.90 0.75 -1.73
C HIS A 176 -0.81 -0.12 -1.10
N PHE A 177 -0.86 -1.43 -1.40
CA PHE A 177 0.13 -2.42 -0.98
C PHE A 177 1.31 -2.46 -1.97
N GLN A 178 2.48 -2.03 -1.55
CA GLN A 178 3.67 -2.12 -2.38
C GLN A 178 4.42 -3.42 -2.08
N LYS A 179 4.46 -4.31 -3.06
CA LYS A 179 4.91 -5.69 -2.89
C LYS A 179 6.41 -5.94 -3.09
N SER A 180 7.20 -4.94 -3.48
CA SER A 180 8.62 -5.14 -3.80
C SER A 180 9.37 -5.86 -2.69
N GLY A 181 10.06 -6.95 -3.07
CA GLY A 181 10.78 -7.81 -2.14
C GLY A 181 9.98 -9.02 -1.66
N ASP A 182 8.69 -9.15 -2.02
CA ASP A 182 7.81 -10.24 -1.60
C ASP A 182 8.36 -11.64 -1.92
N LYS A 183 9.14 -11.77 -3.00
CA LYS A 183 9.72 -13.05 -3.42
C LYS A 183 10.62 -13.71 -2.38
N VAL A 184 11.16 -12.95 -1.44
CA VAL A 184 11.91 -13.54 -0.30
C VAL A 184 11.04 -14.48 0.50
N ILE A 185 9.73 -14.25 0.55
CA ILE A 185 8.76 -15.07 1.27
C ILE A 185 7.90 -15.91 0.32
N THR A 186 7.54 -15.36 -0.87
CA THR A 186 6.49 -15.93 -1.70
C THR A 186 7.01 -16.83 -2.83
N ASP A 187 8.30 -16.82 -3.14
CA ASP A 187 8.84 -17.60 -4.25
C ASP A 187 8.63 -19.11 -3.98
N LYS A 188 7.96 -19.75 -4.93
CA LYS A 188 7.62 -21.18 -4.84
C LYS A 188 8.83 -22.12 -4.91
N ARG A 189 10.00 -21.63 -5.29
CA ARG A 189 11.26 -22.38 -5.30
C ARG A 189 11.86 -22.52 -3.91
N HIS A 190 11.41 -21.70 -2.95
CA HIS A 190 11.83 -21.81 -1.56
C HIS A 190 11.03 -22.92 -0.85
N ASN A 191 11.72 -23.73 -0.07
CA ASN A 191 11.09 -24.76 0.73
C ASN A 191 10.18 -24.20 1.83
N PHE A 192 10.50 -23.02 2.32
CA PHE A 192 9.74 -22.30 3.35
C PHE A 192 9.12 -21.04 2.77
N GLY A 193 7.95 -20.64 3.27
CA GLY A 193 7.35 -19.37 2.85
C GLY A 193 5.83 -19.31 2.98
N ILE A 194 5.28 -18.26 2.36
CA ILE A 194 3.85 -17.98 2.36
C ILE A 194 3.42 -17.77 0.90
N ASP A 195 2.33 -18.39 0.48
CA ASP A 195 1.83 -18.22 -0.88
C ASP A 195 1.27 -16.80 -1.07
N TRP A 196 1.48 -16.25 -2.27
CA TRP A 196 1.05 -14.89 -2.61
C TRP A 196 -0.45 -14.66 -2.39
N SER A 197 -1.29 -15.66 -2.61
CA SER A 197 -2.73 -15.59 -2.34
C SER A 197 -3.05 -15.29 -0.88
N VAL A 198 -2.27 -15.84 0.05
CA VAL A 198 -2.41 -15.58 1.49
C VAL A 198 -2.00 -14.13 1.80
N ILE A 199 -0.90 -13.65 1.20
CA ILE A 199 -0.46 -12.25 1.35
C ILE A 199 -1.56 -11.30 0.87
N CYS A 200 -2.14 -11.54 -0.30
CA CYS A 200 -3.25 -10.73 -0.83
C CYS A 200 -4.48 -10.73 0.10
N GLN A 201 -4.84 -11.91 0.63
CA GLN A 201 -5.96 -12.03 1.56
C GLN A 201 -5.71 -11.23 2.84
N LEU A 202 -4.53 -11.36 3.44
CA LEU A 202 -4.15 -10.60 4.63
C LEU A 202 -4.12 -9.09 4.36
N ALA A 203 -3.56 -8.67 3.22
CA ALA A 203 -3.52 -7.27 2.84
C ALA A 203 -4.93 -6.67 2.74
N GLY A 204 -5.85 -7.36 2.07
CA GLY A 204 -7.25 -6.94 2.00
C GLY A 204 -7.91 -6.85 3.37
N MET A 205 -7.72 -7.85 4.24
CA MET A 205 -8.27 -7.82 5.62
C MET A 205 -7.73 -6.62 6.42
N MET A 206 -6.47 -6.26 6.25
CA MET A 206 -5.83 -5.13 6.92
C MET A 206 -6.22 -3.76 6.37
N GLY A 207 -7.04 -3.69 5.33
CA GLY A 207 -7.58 -2.45 4.81
C GLY A 207 -6.93 -1.90 3.56
N VAL A 208 -6.12 -2.71 2.86
CA VAL A 208 -5.54 -2.33 1.57
C VAL A 208 -6.63 -2.26 0.51
N ASP A 209 -6.65 -1.19 -0.27
CA ASP A 209 -7.63 -0.93 -1.34
C ASP A 209 -7.16 -1.43 -2.70
N THR A 210 -5.83 -1.35 -2.97
CA THR A 210 -5.22 -1.68 -4.28
C THR A 210 -3.86 -2.36 -4.15
#